data_6790cad7dd47cd513dc877032dfe7143
#
_entry.id   6790cad7dd47cd513dc877032dfe7143
#
_cell.length_a   1.000
_cell.length_b   1.000
_cell.length_c   1.000
_cell.angle_alpha   90.00
_cell.angle_beta   90.00
_cell.angle_gamma   90.00
#
_symmetry.space_group_name_H-M   'P 1'
#
loop_
_entity.id
_entity.type
_entity.pdbx_description
1 polymer ?
#
loop_
_entity_poly.entity_id
_entity_poly.type
_entity_poly.pdbx_seq_one_letter_code
_entity_poly.pdbx_strand_id
1 'polypeptide(L)'
;MKGKTKSGFEFNVDERMLEDWRVVDAIGMSESDDPSEQIAGARMLVDLILGKDKKRLIDFIAKKNDGYVPATAMTAAIAEIITESKELKNSQSSEG
;
A
#
# COMPACT_ATOMS: atom_id res chain seq x y z
N MET A 1 -11.71 6.07 -0.47
CA MET A 1 -11.49 6.29 -1.91
C MET A 1 -11.03 5.02 -2.61
N LYS A 2 -11.54 4.83 -3.79
CA LYS A 2 -11.29 3.63 -4.58
C LYS A 2 -10.26 3.91 -5.65
N GLY A 3 -9.38 2.95 -5.89
CA GLY A 3 -8.37 3.06 -6.92
C GLY A 3 -7.94 1.70 -7.42
N LYS A 4 -6.98 1.71 -8.31
CA LYS A 4 -6.48 0.49 -8.93
C LYS A 4 -4.99 0.65 -9.20
N THR A 5 -4.22 -0.37 -8.85
CA THR A 5 -2.78 -0.36 -9.16
C THR A 5 -2.58 -0.62 -10.65
N LYS A 6 -1.38 -0.34 -11.14
CA LYS A 6 -1.03 -0.59 -12.55
C LYS A 6 -1.16 -2.06 -12.91
N SER A 7 -0.90 -2.95 -11.95
CA SER A 7 -1.03 -4.40 -12.18
C SER A 7 -2.47 -4.91 -12.11
N GLY A 8 -3.43 -4.04 -11.74
CA GLY A 8 -4.84 -4.37 -11.76
C GLY A 8 -5.48 -4.68 -10.41
N PHE A 9 -4.78 -4.49 -9.31
CA PHE A 9 -5.36 -4.71 -7.99
C PHE A 9 -6.27 -3.53 -7.61
N GLU A 10 -7.54 -3.80 -7.34
CA GLU A 10 -8.48 -2.78 -6.89
C GLU A 10 -8.42 -2.64 -5.39
N PHE A 11 -8.38 -1.39 -4.93
CA PHE A 11 -8.30 -1.10 -3.50
C PHE A 11 -9.29 -0.01 -3.11
N ASN A 12 -9.61 0.02 -1.81
CA ASN A 12 -10.44 1.08 -1.23
C ASN A 12 -9.77 1.50 0.08
N VAL A 13 -9.29 2.72 0.13
CA VAL A 13 -8.55 3.26 1.27
C VAL A 13 -9.33 4.43 1.89
N ASP A 14 -9.42 4.43 3.21
CA ASP A 14 -9.94 5.59 3.93
C ASP A 14 -8.90 6.69 3.84
N GLU A 15 -9.25 7.84 3.23
CA GLU A 15 -8.28 8.91 2.99
C GLU A 15 -7.67 9.45 4.29
N ARG A 16 -8.38 9.33 5.41
CA ARG A 16 -7.85 9.77 6.71
C ARG A 16 -6.62 8.97 7.14
N MET A 17 -6.50 7.73 6.63
CA MET A 17 -5.35 6.89 6.95
C MET A 17 -4.05 7.48 6.42
N LEU A 18 -4.11 8.25 5.34
CA LEU A 18 -2.91 8.89 4.78
C LEU A 18 -2.34 9.95 5.72
N GLU A 19 -3.13 10.44 6.65
CA GLU A 19 -2.73 11.45 7.63
C GLU A 19 -2.57 10.87 9.03
N ASP A 20 -2.86 9.59 9.22
CA ASP A 20 -2.68 8.92 10.51
C ASP A 20 -1.19 8.81 10.83
N TRP A 21 -0.83 9.20 12.06
CA TRP A 21 0.57 9.20 12.49
C TRP A 21 1.25 7.85 12.27
N ARG A 22 0.54 6.75 12.55
CA ARG A 22 1.11 5.40 12.40
C ARG A 22 1.45 5.11 10.94
N VAL A 23 0.61 5.59 10.03
CA VAL A 23 0.84 5.43 8.58
C VAL A 23 2.01 6.31 8.14
N VAL A 24 2.06 7.55 8.59
CA VAL A 24 3.17 8.46 8.26
C VAL A 24 4.50 7.88 8.75
N ASP A 25 4.52 7.34 9.97
CA ASP A 25 5.70 6.72 10.54
C ASP A 25 6.13 5.49 9.72
N ALA A 26 5.16 4.63 9.37
CA ALA A 26 5.44 3.43 8.58
C ALA A 26 5.93 3.77 7.16
N ILE A 27 5.44 4.84 6.57
CA ILE A 27 5.94 5.30 5.27
C ILE A 27 7.42 5.66 5.39
N GLY A 28 7.79 6.38 6.45
CA GLY A 28 9.19 6.71 6.71
C GLY A 28 10.07 5.48 6.82
N MET A 29 9.59 4.46 7.53
CA MET A 29 10.31 3.18 7.64
C MET A 29 10.45 2.49 6.29
N SER A 30 9.40 2.50 5.48
CA SER A 30 9.42 1.84 4.17
C SER A 30 10.38 2.51 3.18
N GLU A 31 10.75 3.75 3.44
CA GLU A 31 11.68 4.51 2.60
C GLU A 31 13.12 4.47 3.13
N SER A 32 13.36 3.73 4.21
CA SER A 32 14.69 3.59 4.80
C SER A 32 15.64 2.85 3.87
N ASP A 33 16.94 3.12 4.01
CA ASP A 33 17.98 2.40 3.28
C ASP A 33 18.24 0.99 3.85
N ASP A 34 17.76 0.70 5.05
CA ASP A 34 17.89 -0.61 5.69
C ASP A 34 16.77 -1.54 5.18
N PRO A 35 17.12 -2.65 4.47
CA PRO A 35 16.11 -3.57 3.95
C PRO A 35 15.17 -4.14 5.00
N SER A 36 15.67 -4.41 6.21
CA SER A 36 14.83 -4.92 7.30
C SER A 36 13.78 -3.90 7.70
N GLU A 37 14.17 -2.64 7.77
CA GLU A 37 13.28 -1.56 8.13
C GLU A 37 12.26 -1.29 7.03
N GLN A 38 12.67 -1.36 5.77
CA GLN A 38 11.77 -1.23 4.62
C GLN A 38 10.66 -2.26 4.68
N ILE A 39 11.02 -3.51 4.94
CA ILE A 39 10.04 -4.61 5.01
C ILE A 39 9.12 -4.41 6.21
N ALA A 40 9.66 -4.02 7.36
CA ALA A 40 8.85 -3.77 8.54
C ALA A 40 7.84 -2.65 8.29
N GLY A 41 8.28 -1.56 7.67
CA GLY A 41 7.40 -0.45 7.31
C GLY A 41 6.30 -0.88 6.35
N ALA A 42 6.66 -1.66 5.32
CA ALA A 42 5.69 -2.17 4.36
C ALA A 42 4.65 -3.07 5.03
N ARG A 43 5.08 -3.94 5.94
CA ARG A 43 4.15 -4.80 6.68
C ARG A 43 3.16 -3.98 7.51
N MET A 44 3.64 -2.96 8.19
CA MET A 44 2.79 -2.07 8.97
C MET A 44 1.78 -1.36 8.08
N LEU A 45 2.22 -0.88 6.92
CA LEU A 45 1.33 -0.20 5.97
C LEU A 45 0.25 -1.13 5.44
N VAL A 46 0.59 -2.37 5.11
CA VAL A 46 -0.39 -3.35 4.64
C VAL A 46 -1.45 -3.56 5.71
N ASP A 47 -1.03 -3.75 6.97
CA ASP A 47 -1.97 -3.98 8.06
C ASP A 47 -2.84 -2.75 8.34
N LEU A 48 -2.27 -1.55 8.32
CA LEU A 48 -2.98 -0.32 8.64
C LEU A 48 -3.93 0.12 7.52
N ILE A 49 -3.47 0.03 6.28
CA ILE A 49 -4.22 0.57 5.14
C ILE A 49 -5.21 -0.44 4.58
N LEU A 50 -4.80 -1.69 4.40
CA LEU A 50 -5.66 -2.70 3.82
C LEU A 50 -6.51 -3.45 4.85
N GLY A 51 -5.97 -3.64 6.06
CA GLY A 51 -6.70 -4.36 7.09
C GLY A 51 -7.13 -5.74 6.59
N LYS A 52 -8.43 -5.99 6.57
CA LYS A 52 -8.97 -7.27 6.11
C LYS A 52 -8.78 -7.53 4.62
N ASP A 53 -8.47 -6.53 3.82
CA ASP A 53 -8.17 -6.70 2.40
C ASP A 53 -6.74 -7.19 2.16
N LYS A 54 -5.93 -7.31 3.21
CA LYS A 54 -4.58 -7.85 3.12
C LYS A 54 -4.55 -9.22 2.44
N LYS A 55 -5.46 -10.10 2.84
CA LYS A 55 -5.53 -11.44 2.26
C LYS A 55 -5.81 -11.39 0.76
N ARG A 56 -6.67 -10.47 0.35
CA ARG A 56 -7.02 -10.31 -1.07
C ARG A 56 -5.80 -9.90 -1.89
N LEU A 57 -4.96 -9.02 -1.35
CA LEU A 57 -3.71 -8.64 -2.03
C LEU A 57 -2.74 -9.82 -2.11
N ILE A 58 -2.59 -10.56 -1.02
CA ILE A 58 -1.72 -11.74 -0.98
C ILE A 58 -2.16 -12.75 -2.05
N ASP A 59 -3.45 -13.04 -2.12
CA ASP A 59 -4.00 -13.97 -3.11
C ASP A 59 -3.79 -13.47 -4.54
N PHE A 60 -3.95 -12.17 -4.75
CA PHE A 60 -3.73 -11.55 -6.05
C PHE A 60 -2.29 -11.73 -6.53
N ILE A 61 -1.33 -11.49 -5.65
CA ILE A 61 0.10 -11.63 -5.97
C ILE A 61 0.45 -13.10 -6.18
N ALA A 62 -0.07 -13.98 -5.32
CA ALA A 62 0.18 -15.42 -5.43
C ALA A 62 -0.27 -15.96 -6.79
N LYS A 63 -1.41 -15.53 -7.28
CA LYS A 63 -1.91 -15.97 -8.59
C LYS A 63 -0.98 -15.58 -9.73
N LYS A 64 -0.31 -14.48 -9.62
CA LYS A 64 0.62 -13.99 -10.65
C LYS A 64 1.99 -14.67 -10.57
N ASN A 65 2.28 -15.34 -9.46
CA ASN A 65 3.60 -15.91 -9.19
C ASN A 65 3.53 -17.40 -8.81
N ASP A 66 2.58 -18.12 -9.39
CA ASP A 66 2.43 -19.58 -9.18
C ASP A 66 2.34 -19.98 -7.70
N GLY A 67 1.62 -19.20 -6.91
CA GLY A 67 1.42 -19.48 -5.49
C GLY A 67 2.46 -18.87 -4.58
N TYR A 68 3.48 -18.22 -5.12
CA TYR A 68 4.54 -17.59 -4.37
C TYR A 68 4.23 -16.09 -4.15
N VAL A 69 4.53 -15.58 -2.97
CA VAL A 69 4.30 -14.16 -2.65
C VAL A 69 5.64 -13.53 -2.25
N PRO A 70 6.39 -12.98 -3.21
CA PRO A 70 7.67 -12.33 -2.88
C PRO A 70 7.45 -11.11 -1.97
N ALA A 71 8.30 -10.96 -0.96
CA ALA A 71 8.23 -9.79 -0.09
C ALA A 71 8.38 -8.48 -0.89
N THR A 72 9.23 -8.50 -1.92
CA THR A 72 9.42 -7.33 -2.79
C THR A 72 8.15 -6.96 -3.54
N ALA A 73 7.35 -7.96 -3.94
CA ALA A 73 6.08 -7.70 -4.62
C ALA A 73 5.08 -7.05 -3.68
N MET A 74 5.03 -7.50 -2.42
CA MET A 74 4.16 -6.89 -1.41
C MET A 74 4.59 -5.44 -1.13
N THR A 75 5.88 -5.22 -0.97
CA THR A 75 6.41 -3.88 -0.72
C THR A 75 6.09 -2.94 -1.89
N ALA A 76 6.30 -3.39 -3.12
CA ALA A 76 5.99 -2.59 -4.30
C ALA A 76 4.49 -2.29 -4.40
N ALA A 77 3.65 -3.28 -4.12
CA ALA A 77 2.20 -3.12 -4.19
C ALA A 77 1.69 -2.08 -3.20
N ILE A 78 2.14 -2.14 -1.95
CA ILE A 78 1.67 -1.18 -0.95
C ILE A 78 2.18 0.23 -1.23
N ALA A 79 3.41 0.36 -1.74
CA ALA A 79 3.94 1.65 -2.14
C ALA A 79 3.11 2.26 -3.27
N GLU A 80 2.71 1.45 -4.22
CA GLU A 80 1.86 1.90 -5.33
C GLU A 80 0.48 2.32 -4.85
N ILE A 81 -0.12 1.55 -3.94
CA ILE A 81 -1.43 1.88 -3.38
C ILE A 81 -1.37 3.26 -2.69
N ILE A 82 -0.32 3.51 -1.92
CA ILE A 82 -0.15 4.79 -1.24
C ILE A 82 0.02 5.92 -2.24
N THR A 83 0.85 5.72 -3.26
CA THR A 83 1.08 6.72 -4.30
C THR A 83 -0.21 7.05 -5.05
N GLU A 84 -0.96 6.02 -5.47
CA GLU A 84 -2.23 6.22 -6.17
C GLU A 84 -3.25 6.91 -5.26
N SER A 85 -3.29 6.55 -3.98
CA SER A 85 -4.20 7.17 -3.02
C SER A 85 -3.89 8.66 -2.84
N LYS A 86 -2.62 9.03 -2.76
CA LYS A 86 -2.21 10.43 -2.65
C LYS A 86 -2.59 11.22 -3.90
N GLU A 87 -2.42 10.63 -5.07
CA GLU A 87 -2.78 11.27 -6.32
C GLU A 87 -4.29 11.50 -6.43
N LEU A 88 -5.09 10.51 -6.01
CA LEU A 88 -6.54 10.65 -5.99
C LEU A 88 -6.98 11.76 -5.03
N LYS A 89 -6.36 11.83 -3.86
CA LYS A 89 -6.65 12.86 -2.88
C LYS A 89 -6.29 14.24 -3.42
N ASN A 90 -5.14 14.38 -4.06
CA ASN A 90 -4.68 15.63 -4.63
C ASN A 90 -5.58 16.11 -5.78
N SER A 91 -6.04 15.19 -6.62
CA SER A 91 -6.97 15.52 -7.69
C SER A 91 -8.28 16.07 -7.15
N GLN A 92 -8.80 15.47 -6.07
CA GLN A 92 -10.01 15.94 -5.42
C GLN A 92 -9.79 17.33 -4.80
N SER A 93 -8.63 17.54 -4.19
CA SER A 93 -8.29 18.81 -3.56
C SER A 93 -8.17 19.94 -4.56
N SER A 94 -7.66 19.67 -5.76
CA SER A 94 -7.43 20.70 -6.77
C SER A 94 -8.71 21.25 -7.36
N GLU A 95 -9.82 20.57 -7.19
CA GLU A 95 -11.13 21.02 -7.68
C GLU A 95 -11.84 21.94 -6.70
N GLY A 96 -11.38 21.97 -5.49
CA GLY A 96 -11.93 22.83 -4.43
C GLY A 96 -11.49 24.30 -4.55
#